data_adf760bf31a851910b2eff38027b3950
#
_entry.id   adf760bf31a851910b2eff38027b3950
#
_cell.length_a   1.000
_cell.length_b   1.000
_cell.length_c   1.000
_cell.angle_alpha   90.00
_cell.angle_beta   90.00
_cell.angle_gamma   90.00
#
_symmetry.space_group_name_H-M   'P 1'
#
loop_
_entity.id
_entity.type
_entity.pdbx_description
1 polymer ?
#
loop_
_entity_poly.entity_id
_entity_poly.type
_entity_poly.pdbx_seq_one_letter_code
_entity_poly.pdbx_strand_id
1 'polypeptide(L)'
;MITGRQHPPLRLVSQELSEAGIAHLALVADVSVRADNERVVHETLARFGRLDVLINNAGISMRALFVETDPEVLRTVMDINFFGTVYATHYALPHLLKTGGSIVGISSIAGYRGLPVRSGYSASKFAMNGFLEALRTELLHEGVHVLTACPGFTTSNIRFTALGKDGEVKGETMRDEGQMMSAEEVADRILAATVARRRSLVLTTQGKLTVFLNKWFPSLMDRLVYNALANEKDSPLRR
;
A
#
# COMPACT_ATOMS: atom_id res chain seq x y z
N MET A 1 -1.89 17.10 -5.39
CA MET A 1 -0.94 16.99 -4.25
C MET A 1 -0.15 15.70 -4.37
N ILE A 2 1.16 15.76 -4.26
CA ILE A 2 2.04 14.59 -4.12
C ILE A 2 2.85 14.73 -2.84
N THR A 3 3.11 13.61 -2.15
CA THR A 3 3.82 13.58 -0.87
C THR A 3 4.88 12.49 -0.84
N GLY A 4 5.92 12.69 -0.06
CA GLY A 4 6.97 11.72 0.21
C GLY A 4 7.88 12.19 1.33
N ARG A 5 8.59 11.25 1.97
CA ARG A 5 9.50 11.57 3.09
C ARG A 5 10.83 12.18 2.64
N GLN A 6 11.25 11.95 1.42
CA GLN A 6 12.56 12.34 0.90
C GLN A 6 12.43 13.40 -0.19
N HIS A 7 13.20 14.48 -0.04
CA HIS A 7 13.23 15.58 -0.98
C HIS A 7 13.65 15.19 -2.41
N PRO A 8 14.74 14.42 -2.66
CA PRO A 8 15.21 14.20 -4.02
C PRO A 8 14.20 13.47 -4.90
N PRO A 9 13.60 12.32 -4.50
CA PRO A 9 12.61 11.64 -5.34
C PRO A 9 11.36 12.49 -5.57
N LEU A 10 10.89 13.20 -4.53
CA LEU A 10 9.70 14.04 -4.62
C LEU A 10 9.91 15.20 -5.59
N ARG A 11 11.12 15.78 -5.62
CA ARG A 11 11.48 16.86 -6.54
C ARG A 11 11.51 16.38 -7.99
N LEU A 12 12.01 15.17 -8.26
CA LEU A 12 12.01 14.61 -9.62
C LEU A 12 10.59 14.47 -10.15
N VAL A 13 9.69 13.87 -9.39
CA VAL A 13 8.27 13.74 -9.78
C VAL A 13 7.61 15.11 -9.93
N SER A 14 7.94 16.07 -9.07
CA SER A 14 7.43 17.45 -9.19
C SER A 14 7.90 18.11 -10.50
N GLN A 15 9.14 17.87 -10.90
CA GLN A 15 9.66 18.38 -12.16
C GLN A 15 8.95 17.74 -13.38
N GLU A 16 8.78 16.43 -13.39
CA GLU A 16 8.04 15.71 -14.43
C GLU A 16 6.60 16.23 -14.60
N LEU A 17 5.91 16.49 -13.48
CA LEU A 17 4.56 17.06 -13.50
C LEU A 17 4.56 18.49 -14.04
N SER A 18 5.58 19.29 -13.72
CA SER A 18 5.73 20.66 -14.26
C SER A 18 5.96 20.63 -15.76
N GLU A 19 6.83 19.77 -16.24
CA GLU A 19 7.14 19.58 -17.68
C GLU A 19 5.90 19.11 -18.46
N ALA A 20 5.05 18.28 -17.81
CA ALA A 20 3.77 17.85 -18.36
C ALA A 20 2.66 18.92 -18.27
N GLY A 21 2.93 20.11 -17.71
CA GLY A 21 1.92 21.17 -17.51
C GLY A 21 0.85 20.84 -16.47
N ILE A 22 1.08 19.87 -15.59
CA ILE A 22 0.12 19.42 -14.58
C ILE A 22 0.22 20.28 -13.34
N ALA A 23 -0.88 20.97 -12.98
CA ALA A 23 -0.96 21.75 -11.74
C ALA A 23 -0.82 20.81 -10.54
N HIS A 24 0.21 21.01 -9.73
CA HIS A 24 0.50 20.17 -8.56
C HIS A 24 1.05 20.98 -7.39
N LEU A 25 1.14 20.33 -6.24
CA LEU A 25 1.87 20.77 -5.07
C LEU A 25 2.62 19.56 -4.50
N ALA A 26 3.92 19.69 -4.29
CA ALA A 26 4.78 18.68 -3.70
C ALA A 26 5.08 19.05 -2.23
N LEU A 27 4.79 18.15 -1.29
CA LEU A 27 4.97 18.41 0.13
C LEU A 27 5.73 17.26 0.80
N VAL A 28 6.84 17.57 1.47
CA VAL A 28 7.53 16.58 2.30
C VAL A 28 6.70 16.29 3.53
N ALA A 29 6.32 15.03 3.69
CA ALA A 29 5.48 14.56 4.78
C ALA A 29 5.74 13.08 5.09
N ASP A 30 5.67 12.70 6.35
CA ASP A 30 5.69 11.31 6.81
C ASP A 30 4.27 10.87 7.20
N VAL A 31 3.75 9.86 6.50
CA VAL A 31 2.39 9.37 6.75
C VAL A 31 2.21 8.76 8.15
N SER A 32 3.28 8.31 8.81
CA SER A 32 3.23 7.83 10.19
C SER A 32 3.04 8.96 11.21
N VAL A 33 3.27 10.22 10.81
CA VAL A 33 3.10 11.39 11.66
C VAL A 33 1.71 12.01 11.43
N ARG A 34 0.88 11.99 12.47
CA ARG A 34 -0.49 12.49 12.40
C ARG A 34 -0.59 13.94 11.91
N ALA A 35 0.25 14.83 12.46
CA ALA A 35 0.27 16.25 12.11
C ALA A 35 0.64 16.49 10.63
N ASP A 36 1.50 15.63 10.05
CA ASP A 36 1.84 15.72 8.64
C ASP A 36 0.64 15.40 7.74
N ASN A 37 -0.17 14.39 8.12
CA ASN A 37 -1.38 14.06 7.36
C ASN A 37 -2.42 15.19 7.43
N GLU A 38 -2.59 15.82 8.58
CA GLU A 38 -3.44 16.99 8.74
C GLU A 38 -2.98 18.13 7.84
N ARG A 39 -1.69 18.46 7.88
CA ARG A 39 -1.05 19.50 7.06
C ARG A 39 -1.22 19.21 5.56
N VAL A 40 -1.02 17.97 5.12
CA VAL A 40 -1.20 17.58 3.70
C VAL A 40 -2.61 17.85 3.21
N VAL A 41 -3.62 17.50 3.99
CA VAL A 41 -5.03 17.78 3.63
C VAL A 41 -5.31 19.27 3.62
N HIS A 42 -4.87 20.01 4.65
CA HIS A 42 -5.01 21.46 4.72
C HIS A 42 -4.41 22.17 3.51
N GLU A 43 -3.14 21.88 3.18
CA GLU A 43 -2.45 22.47 2.04
C GLU A 43 -3.10 22.08 0.69
N THR A 44 -3.65 20.86 0.59
CA THR A 44 -4.41 20.45 -0.60
C THR A 44 -5.62 21.33 -0.80
N LEU A 45 -6.38 21.57 0.25
CA LEU A 45 -7.58 22.42 0.20
C LEU A 45 -7.25 23.89 -0.04
N ALA A 46 -6.20 24.40 0.60
CA ALA A 46 -5.74 25.77 0.39
C ALA A 46 -5.31 26.00 -1.08
N ARG A 47 -4.67 25.02 -1.71
CA ARG A 47 -4.14 25.14 -3.07
C ARG A 47 -5.17 24.86 -4.15
N PHE A 48 -6.08 23.89 -3.95
CA PHE A 48 -6.98 23.38 -4.98
C PHE A 48 -8.47 23.59 -4.68
N GLY A 49 -8.82 24.01 -3.46
CA GLY A 49 -10.18 24.28 -3.03
C GLY A 49 -11.05 23.06 -2.76
N ARG A 50 -10.59 21.85 -3.15
CA ARG A 50 -11.35 20.61 -3.04
C ARG A 50 -10.45 19.38 -2.93
N LEU A 51 -11.03 18.28 -2.46
CA LEU A 51 -10.41 16.95 -2.44
C LEU A 51 -11.42 15.95 -3.00
N ASP A 52 -11.06 15.25 -4.07
CA ASP A 52 -11.93 14.28 -4.75
C ASP A 52 -11.43 12.84 -4.61
N VAL A 53 -10.12 12.64 -4.55
CA VAL A 53 -9.54 11.31 -4.44
C VAL A 53 -8.38 11.33 -3.43
N LEU A 54 -8.44 10.42 -2.47
CA LEU A 54 -7.33 10.09 -1.59
C LEU A 54 -6.74 8.74 -2.00
N ILE A 55 -5.44 8.69 -2.32
CA ILE A 55 -4.73 7.44 -2.60
C ILE A 55 -3.74 7.17 -1.47
N ASN A 56 -4.06 6.22 -0.61
CA ASN A 56 -3.20 5.69 0.43
C ASN A 56 -2.22 4.68 -0.16
N ASN A 57 -1.12 5.18 -0.72
CA ASN A 57 -0.12 4.38 -1.43
C ASN A 57 1.14 4.13 -0.60
N ALA A 58 1.48 5.02 0.33
CA ALA A 58 2.69 4.90 1.13
C ALA A 58 2.73 3.55 1.88
N GLY A 59 3.89 2.92 1.85
CA GLY A 59 4.06 1.64 2.53
C GLY A 59 5.48 1.11 2.41
N ILE A 60 5.86 0.30 3.38
CA ILE A 60 7.11 -0.42 3.46
C ILE A 60 6.86 -1.90 3.67
N SER A 61 7.86 -2.72 3.34
CA SER A 61 7.84 -4.16 3.61
C SER A 61 8.87 -4.54 4.68
N MET A 62 8.86 -5.79 5.10
CA MET A 62 9.90 -6.40 5.91
C MET A 62 10.26 -7.78 5.38
N ARG A 63 11.45 -8.29 5.73
CA ARG A 63 11.89 -9.66 5.41
C ARG A 63 12.80 -10.19 6.51
N ALA A 64 12.20 -10.88 7.47
CA ALA A 64 12.88 -11.60 8.53
C ALA A 64 11.99 -12.70 9.13
N LEU A 65 12.57 -13.71 9.76
CA LEU A 65 11.83 -14.66 10.58
C LEU A 65 11.30 -13.95 11.83
N PHE A 66 10.07 -14.25 12.23
CA PHE A 66 9.47 -13.60 13.41
C PHE A 66 10.30 -13.82 14.69
N VAL A 67 10.84 -15.02 14.88
CA VAL A 67 11.65 -15.36 16.05
C VAL A 67 12.93 -14.52 16.19
N GLU A 68 13.40 -13.92 15.11
CA GLU A 68 14.60 -13.08 15.07
C GLU A 68 14.28 -11.57 14.99
N THR A 69 13.02 -11.23 14.78
CA THR A 69 12.60 -9.86 14.46
C THR A 69 12.37 -9.05 15.74
N ASP A 70 12.98 -7.88 15.83
CA ASP A 70 12.64 -6.90 16.84
C ASP A 70 11.17 -6.47 16.69
N PRO A 71 10.34 -6.54 17.75
CA PRO A 71 8.93 -6.09 17.69
C PRO A 71 8.75 -4.65 17.18
N GLU A 72 9.72 -3.76 17.36
CA GLU A 72 9.66 -2.38 16.85
C GLU A 72 9.68 -2.31 15.32
N VAL A 73 10.21 -3.33 14.63
CA VAL A 73 10.09 -3.44 13.17
C VAL A 73 8.61 -3.62 12.77
N LEU A 74 7.88 -4.46 13.50
CA LEU A 74 6.45 -4.66 13.26
C LEU A 74 5.67 -3.38 13.52
N ARG A 75 6.00 -2.66 14.62
CA ARG A 75 5.40 -1.37 14.97
C ARG A 75 5.62 -0.37 13.84
N THR A 76 6.86 -0.20 13.40
CA THR A 76 7.21 0.71 12.29
C THR A 76 6.43 0.41 11.02
N VAL A 77 6.30 -0.88 10.65
CA VAL A 77 5.52 -1.30 9.49
C VAL A 77 4.02 -0.98 9.68
N MET A 78 3.48 -1.19 10.88
CA MET A 78 2.09 -0.85 11.20
C MET A 78 1.85 0.66 11.16
N ASP A 79 2.74 1.45 11.74
CA ASP A 79 2.61 2.91 11.79
C ASP A 79 2.58 3.52 10.39
N ILE A 80 3.43 3.05 9.48
CA ILE A 80 3.47 3.55 8.12
C ILE A 80 2.30 3.00 7.28
N ASN A 81 2.10 1.68 7.25
CA ASN A 81 1.18 1.06 6.30
C ASN A 81 -0.28 1.20 6.72
N PHE A 82 -0.55 1.07 8.03
CA PHE A 82 -1.90 1.05 8.56
C PHE A 82 -2.28 2.41 9.19
N PHE A 83 -1.54 2.89 10.19
CA PHE A 83 -1.90 4.15 10.83
C PHE A 83 -1.74 5.35 9.89
N GLY A 84 -0.76 5.33 8.99
CA GLY A 84 -0.68 6.33 7.91
C GLY A 84 -1.96 6.38 7.05
N THR A 85 -2.51 5.22 6.69
CA THR A 85 -3.80 5.13 6.00
C THR A 85 -4.94 5.68 6.85
N VAL A 86 -4.98 5.34 8.14
CA VAL A 86 -6.02 5.81 9.08
C VAL A 86 -5.96 7.33 9.23
N TYR A 87 -4.79 7.92 9.47
CA TYR A 87 -4.63 9.36 9.64
C TYR A 87 -5.01 10.14 8.38
N ALA A 88 -4.46 9.76 7.23
CA ALA A 88 -4.79 10.42 5.97
C ALA A 88 -6.29 10.34 5.67
N THR A 89 -6.91 9.18 5.90
CA THR A 89 -8.34 9.00 5.70
C THR A 89 -9.17 9.83 6.68
N HIS A 90 -8.78 9.89 7.96
CA HIS A 90 -9.46 10.68 8.99
C HIS A 90 -9.58 12.16 8.62
N TYR A 91 -8.48 12.77 8.20
CA TYR A 91 -8.48 14.19 7.82
C TYR A 91 -9.11 14.44 6.45
N ALA A 92 -9.00 13.52 5.50
CA ALA A 92 -9.59 13.68 4.17
C ALA A 92 -11.09 13.43 4.13
N LEU A 93 -11.62 12.54 4.96
CA LEU A 93 -13.02 12.07 4.89
C LEU A 93 -14.06 13.18 4.93
N PRO A 94 -14.00 14.22 5.82
CA PRO A 94 -14.99 15.30 5.83
C PRO A 94 -15.07 16.08 4.51
N HIS A 95 -14.00 16.09 3.73
CA HIS A 95 -13.93 16.77 2.44
C HIS A 95 -14.38 15.86 1.29
N LEU A 96 -14.07 14.56 1.38
CA LEU A 96 -14.54 13.55 0.44
C LEU A 96 -16.06 13.35 0.53
N LEU A 97 -16.66 13.49 1.70
CA LEU A 97 -18.11 13.49 1.90
C LEU A 97 -18.80 14.62 1.11
N LYS A 98 -18.19 15.81 1.06
CA LYS A 98 -18.73 16.95 0.30
C LYS A 98 -18.67 16.76 -1.22
N THR A 99 -17.71 16.01 -1.71
CA THR A 99 -17.49 15.79 -3.16
C THR A 99 -18.06 14.48 -3.67
N GLY A 100 -18.52 13.56 -2.80
CA GLY A 100 -18.84 12.20 -3.18
C GLY A 100 -17.60 11.45 -3.70
N GLY A 101 -16.43 11.78 -3.15
CA GLY A 101 -15.12 11.38 -3.66
C GLY A 101 -14.77 9.91 -3.48
N SER A 102 -13.48 9.60 -3.59
CA SER A 102 -12.96 8.22 -3.51
C SER A 102 -11.81 8.08 -2.53
N ILE A 103 -11.80 7.00 -1.77
CA ILE A 103 -10.68 6.53 -0.94
C ILE A 103 -10.12 5.27 -1.59
N VAL A 104 -8.84 5.29 -1.94
CA VAL A 104 -8.12 4.17 -2.54
C VAL A 104 -7.03 3.72 -1.59
N GLY A 105 -7.11 2.48 -1.11
CA GLY A 105 -6.03 1.88 -0.33
C GLY A 105 -5.22 0.90 -1.16
N ILE A 106 -3.91 1.14 -1.25
CA ILE A 106 -2.98 0.24 -1.94
C ILE A 106 -2.53 -0.84 -0.95
N SER A 107 -3.27 -1.93 -0.97
CA SER A 107 -3.02 -3.11 -0.16
C SER A 107 -2.05 -4.07 -0.89
N SER A 108 -2.23 -5.36 -0.70
CA SER A 108 -1.44 -6.44 -1.30
C SER A 108 -2.20 -7.76 -1.23
N ILE A 109 -1.77 -8.75 -1.99
CA ILE A 109 -2.15 -10.14 -1.77
C ILE A 109 -1.80 -10.59 -0.34
N ALA A 110 -0.75 -10.00 0.25
CA ALA A 110 -0.39 -10.19 1.66
C ALA A 110 -1.46 -9.74 2.65
N GLY A 111 -2.46 -8.97 2.24
CA GLY A 111 -3.65 -8.61 3.03
C GLY A 111 -4.78 -9.64 2.97
N TYR A 112 -4.64 -10.70 2.16
CA TYR A 112 -5.56 -11.84 2.10
C TYR A 112 -4.89 -13.15 2.50
N ARG A 113 -3.58 -13.24 2.32
CA ARG A 113 -2.78 -14.40 2.68
C ARG A 113 -1.51 -13.96 3.40
N GLY A 114 -1.34 -14.39 4.65
CA GLY A 114 -0.11 -14.17 5.41
C GLY A 114 1.09 -14.81 4.74
N LEU A 115 2.16 -14.05 4.58
CA LEU A 115 3.39 -14.49 3.94
C LEU A 115 4.46 -14.76 5.00
N PRO A 116 5.07 -15.97 5.04
CA PRO A 116 6.27 -16.22 5.86
C PRO A 116 7.33 -15.14 5.61
N VAL A 117 8.14 -14.88 6.62
CA VAL A 117 9.18 -13.84 6.66
C VAL A 117 8.72 -12.40 6.44
N ARG A 118 7.40 -12.18 6.33
CA ARG A 118 6.76 -10.88 6.12
C ARG A 118 5.56 -10.69 7.07
N SER A 119 5.68 -11.19 8.32
CA SER A 119 4.58 -11.22 9.28
C SER A 119 4.01 -9.83 9.58
N GLY A 120 4.84 -8.83 9.90
CA GLY A 120 4.39 -7.46 10.14
C GLY A 120 3.81 -6.79 8.90
N TYR A 121 4.40 -7.03 7.73
CA TYR A 121 3.85 -6.54 6.47
C TYR A 121 2.46 -7.13 6.19
N SER A 122 2.31 -8.45 6.33
CA SER A 122 1.01 -9.11 6.16
C SER A 122 0.00 -8.57 7.17
N ALA A 123 0.35 -8.49 8.45
CA ALA A 123 -0.51 -7.94 9.49
C ALA A 123 -1.01 -6.52 9.13
N SER A 124 -0.12 -5.63 8.68
CA SER A 124 -0.48 -4.26 8.29
C SER A 124 -1.44 -4.21 7.09
N LYS A 125 -1.28 -5.10 6.11
CA LYS A 125 -2.15 -5.16 4.93
C LYS A 125 -3.50 -5.84 5.23
N PHE A 126 -3.56 -6.80 6.15
CA PHE A 126 -4.82 -7.32 6.69
C PHE A 126 -5.57 -6.24 7.46
N ALA A 127 -4.88 -5.49 8.33
CA ALA A 127 -5.48 -4.38 9.07
C ALA A 127 -6.06 -3.32 8.13
N MET A 128 -5.32 -2.95 7.08
CA MET A 128 -5.79 -2.02 6.04
C MET A 128 -7.04 -2.56 5.33
N ASN A 129 -7.06 -3.85 4.94
CA ASN A 129 -8.21 -4.45 4.28
C ASN A 129 -9.46 -4.42 5.17
N GLY A 130 -9.33 -4.83 6.44
CA GLY A 130 -10.44 -4.81 7.41
C GLY A 130 -10.97 -3.41 7.66
N PHE A 131 -10.08 -2.42 7.83
CA PHE A 131 -10.44 -1.01 7.99
C PHE A 131 -11.21 -0.47 6.78
N LEU A 132 -10.71 -0.68 5.56
CA LEU A 132 -11.35 -0.20 4.34
C LEU A 132 -12.68 -0.92 4.07
N GLU A 133 -12.82 -2.17 4.46
CA GLU A 133 -14.07 -2.93 4.33
C GLU A 133 -15.14 -2.39 5.28
N ALA A 134 -14.79 -2.14 6.55
CA ALA A 134 -15.68 -1.52 7.53
C ALA A 134 -16.10 -0.11 7.08
N LEU A 135 -15.12 0.72 6.73
CA LEU A 135 -15.36 2.10 6.28
C LEU A 135 -16.27 2.16 5.04
N ARG A 136 -16.13 1.24 4.09
CA ARG A 136 -17.01 1.14 2.93
C ARG A 136 -18.47 0.92 3.32
N THR A 137 -18.69 0.12 4.36
CA THR A 137 -20.05 -0.17 4.86
C THR A 137 -20.62 1.04 5.63
N GLU A 138 -19.79 1.71 6.43
CA GLU A 138 -20.19 2.96 7.12
C GLU A 138 -20.59 4.07 6.14
N LEU A 139 -19.89 4.13 4.98
CA LEU A 139 -20.12 5.15 3.96
C LEU A 139 -21.10 4.73 2.84
N LEU A 140 -21.86 3.65 3.05
CA LEU A 140 -22.70 3.06 2.00
C LEU A 140 -23.71 4.04 1.39
N HIS A 141 -24.24 4.95 2.20
CA HIS A 141 -25.25 5.94 1.81
C HIS A 141 -24.70 7.36 1.66
N GLU A 142 -23.40 7.55 1.89
CA GLU A 142 -22.73 8.86 1.89
C GLU A 142 -22.15 9.25 0.51
N GLY A 143 -22.31 8.40 -0.48
CA GLY A 143 -21.79 8.67 -1.84
C GLY A 143 -20.27 8.55 -1.98
N VAL A 144 -19.52 8.30 -0.90
CA VAL A 144 -18.06 8.12 -0.96
C VAL A 144 -17.72 6.69 -1.40
N HIS A 145 -16.82 6.60 -2.36
CA HIS A 145 -16.35 5.33 -2.87
C HIS A 145 -15.09 4.85 -2.13
N VAL A 146 -15.00 3.57 -1.80
CA VAL A 146 -13.82 2.97 -1.16
C VAL A 146 -13.32 1.78 -1.96
N LEU A 147 -12.11 1.91 -2.56
CA LEU A 147 -11.43 0.87 -3.32
C LEU A 147 -10.29 0.26 -2.49
N THR A 148 -10.29 -1.06 -2.35
CA THR A 148 -9.12 -1.83 -1.90
C THR A 148 -8.41 -2.40 -3.11
N ALA A 149 -7.23 -1.86 -3.46
CA ALA A 149 -6.42 -2.32 -4.57
C ALA A 149 -5.30 -3.24 -4.05
N CYS A 150 -5.21 -4.43 -4.62
CA CYS A 150 -4.21 -5.45 -4.26
C CYS A 150 -3.36 -5.78 -5.49
N PRO A 151 -2.30 -5.01 -5.74
CA PRO A 151 -1.33 -5.34 -6.76
C PRO A 151 -0.68 -6.70 -6.47
N GLY A 152 -0.34 -7.42 -7.54
CA GLY A 152 0.56 -8.56 -7.46
C GLY A 152 2.03 -8.10 -7.32
N PHE A 153 2.95 -8.91 -7.82
CA PHE A 153 4.35 -8.50 -7.90
C PHE A 153 4.49 -7.39 -8.95
N THR A 154 4.93 -6.23 -8.47
CA THR A 154 5.09 -5.00 -9.27
C THR A 154 6.53 -4.54 -9.18
N THR A 155 7.10 -4.06 -10.28
CA THR A 155 8.40 -3.39 -10.27
C THR A 155 8.29 -2.11 -9.46
N SER A 156 8.96 -2.09 -8.29
CA SER A 156 8.90 -0.96 -7.35
C SER A 156 10.03 -1.03 -6.32
N ASN A 157 10.31 0.09 -5.68
CA ASN A 157 11.35 0.20 -4.66
C ASN A 157 11.00 -0.47 -3.31
N ILE A 158 9.78 -0.97 -3.12
CA ILE A 158 9.32 -1.53 -1.83
C ILE A 158 10.18 -2.71 -1.34
N ARG A 159 10.79 -3.45 -2.27
CA ARG A 159 11.68 -4.56 -1.92
C ARG A 159 13.05 -4.10 -1.47
N PHE A 160 13.58 -3.06 -2.14
CA PHE A 160 14.87 -2.44 -1.77
C PHE A 160 14.81 -1.73 -0.42
N THR A 161 13.64 -1.22 -0.06
CA THR A 161 13.39 -0.52 1.21
C THR A 161 12.81 -1.43 2.30
N ALA A 162 12.77 -2.75 2.08
CA ALA A 162 12.27 -3.71 3.05
C ALA A 162 13.18 -3.77 4.28
N LEU A 163 12.57 -3.72 5.46
CA LEU A 163 13.28 -3.79 6.74
C LEU A 163 13.73 -5.22 7.04
N GLY A 164 14.93 -5.35 7.55
CA GLY A 164 15.47 -6.56 8.14
C GLY A 164 14.95 -6.80 9.56
N LYS A 165 15.54 -7.78 10.24
CA LYS A 165 15.18 -8.16 11.63
C LYS A 165 15.40 -7.05 12.66
N ASP A 166 16.38 -6.20 12.42
CA ASP A 166 16.81 -5.11 13.32
C ASP A 166 16.32 -3.72 12.84
N GLY A 167 15.42 -3.69 11.84
CA GLY A 167 14.88 -2.44 11.27
C GLY A 167 15.77 -1.79 10.21
N GLU A 168 16.93 -2.35 9.89
CA GLU A 168 17.79 -1.84 8.83
C GLU A 168 17.29 -2.20 7.43
N VAL A 169 17.49 -1.30 6.47
CA VAL A 169 17.13 -1.52 5.06
C VAL A 169 18.14 -2.45 4.41
N LYS A 170 17.67 -3.57 3.86
CA LYS A 170 18.56 -4.58 3.23
C LYS A 170 19.08 -4.20 1.84
N GLY A 171 18.41 -3.32 1.11
CA GLY A 171 18.86 -2.78 -0.17
C GLY A 171 18.88 -3.75 -1.35
N GLU A 172 18.33 -4.97 -1.20
CA GLU A 172 18.40 -6.03 -2.21
C GLU A 172 17.04 -6.48 -2.70
N THR A 173 16.94 -6.86 -3.98
CA THR A 173 15.79 -7.58 -4.53
C THR A 173 16.18 -9.03 -4.82
N MET A 174 15.32 -9.97 -4.42
CA MET A 174 15.55 -11.41 -4.57
C MET A 174 14.76 -12.03 -5.74
N ARG A 175 14.06 -11.21 -6.51
CA ARG A 175 13.23 -11.66 -7.63
C ARG A 175 13.65 -11.03 -8.94
N ASP A 176 13.51 -11.82 -10.00
CA ASP A 176 13.60 -11.33 -11.37
C ASP A 176 12.44 -10.37 -11.66
N GLU A 177 12.77 -9.14 -12.04
CA GLU A 177 11.80 -8.09 -12.34
C GLU A 177 11.14 -8.26 -13.71
N GLY A 178 11.71 -9.06 -14.60
CA GLY A 178 11.20 -9.26 -15.96
C GLY A 178 9.81 -9.92 -16.04
N GLN A 179 9.32 -10.52 -14.96
CA GLN A 179 7.99 -11.14 -14.88
C GLN A 179 6.98 -10.35 -14.04
N MET A 180 7.29 -9.10 -13.68
CA MET A 180 6.44 -8.26 -12.87
C MET A 180 5.66 -7.27 -13.72
N MET A 181 4.50 -6.84 -13.21
CA MET A 181 3.78 -5.71 -13.79
C MET A 181 4.58 -4.42 -13.58
N SER A 182 4.56 -3.52 -14.54
CA SER A 182 5.14 -2.19 -14.35
C SER A 182 4.32 -1.34 -13.37
N ALA A 183 4.94 -0.33 -12.78
CA ALA A 183 4.24 0.60 -11.89
C ALA A 183 3.16 1.38 -12.64
N GLU A 184 3.43 1.74 -13.90
CA GLU A 184 2.53 2.45 -14.80
C GLU A 184 1.28 1.61 -15.09
N GLU A 185 1.45 0.34 -15.49
CA GLU A 185 0.32 -0.55 -15.75
C GLU A 185 -0.56 -0.74 -14.51
N VAL A 186 0.05 -0.86 -13.34
CA VAL A 186 -0.67 -0.96 -12.07
C VAL A 186 -1.43 0.33 -11.77
N ALA A 187 -0.82 1.50 -11.98
CA ALA A 187 -1.45 2.79 -11.79
C ALA A 187 -2.67 2.98 -12.71
N ASP A 188 -2.55 2.65 -13.98
CA ASP A 188 -3.65 2.74 -14.96
C ASP A 188 -4.83 1.85 -14.55
N ARG A 189 -4.56 0.63 -14.10
CA ARG A 189 -5.62 -0.29 -13.63
C ARG A 189 -6.28 0.19 -12.35
N ILE A 190 -5.54 0.81 -11.44
CA ILE A 190 -6.08 1.41 -10.21
C ILE A 190 -6.95 2.61 -10.58
N LEU A 191 -6.49 3.48 -11.48
CA LEU A 191 -7.24 4.63 -11.97
C LEU A 191 -8.55 4.19 -12.62
N ALA A 192 -8.50 3.24 -13.54
CA ALA A 192 -9.69 2.68 -14.20
C ALA A 192 -10.69 2.08 -13.18
N ALA A 193 -10.19 1.36 -12.16
CA ALA A 193 -11.02 0.79 -11.11
C ALA A 193 -11.66 1.88 -10.21
N THR A 194 -10.92 2.97 -9.96
CA THR A 194 -11.40 4.12 -9.19
C THR A 194 -12.53 4.85 -9.95
N VAL A 195 -12.32 5.13 -11.22
CA VAL A 195 -13.34 5.75 -12.10
C VAL A 195 -14.59 4.87 -12.20
N ALA A 196 -14.41 3.57 -12.35
CA ALA A 196 -15.53 2.60 -12.41
C ALA A 196 -16.14 2.30 -11.01
N ARG A 197 -15.68 2.97 -9.94
CA ARG A 197 -16.12 2.82 -8.54
C ARG A 197 -16.15 1.36 -8.09
N ARG A 198 -15.13 0.57 -8.46
CA ARG A 198 -15.00 -0.83 -8.04
C ARG A 198 -14.66 -0.91 -6.55
N ARG A 199 -15.29 -1.83 -5.84
CA ARG A 199 -15.02 -2.05 -4.40
C ARG A 199 -13.67 -2.72 -4.11
N SER A 200 -13.18 -3.53 -5.04
CA SER A 200 -11.89 -4.24 -4.90
C SER A 200 -11.24 -4.47 -6.26
N LEU A 201 -9.92 -4.48 -6.26
CA LEU A 201 -9.10 -4.80 -7.43
C LEU A 201 -7.98 -5.74 -7.00
N VAL A 202 -8.04 -7.00 -7.43
CA VAL A 202 -6.93 -7.96 -7.30
C VAL A 202 -6.31 -8.12 -8.68
N LEU A 203 -5.06 -7.69 -8.81
CA LEU A 203 -4.29 -7.82 -10.05
C LEU A 203 -3.62 -9.18 -10.13
N THR A 204 -3.25 -9.60 -11.32
CA THR A 204 -2.66 -10.89 -11.70
C THR A 204 -3.58 -12.09 -11.49
N THR A 205 -3.49 -13.05 -12.41
CA THR A 205 -4.23 -14.33 -12.31
C THR A 205 -3.77 -15.14 -11.10
N GLN A 206 -2.46 -15.15 -10.82
CA GLN A 206 -1.90 -15.79 -9.65
C GLN A 206 -2.45 -15.20 -8.35
N GLY A 207 -2.55 -13.86 -8.26
CA GLY A 207 -3.12 -13.19 -7.07
C GLY A 207 -4.57 -13.58 -6.84
N LYS A 208 -5.41 -13.57 -7.89
CA LYS A 208 -6.81 -14.00 -7.80
C LYS A 208 -6.94 -15.45 -7.35
N LEU A 209 -6.14 -16.34 -7.93
CA LEU A 209 -6.12 -17.75 -7.55
C LEU A 209 -5.67 -17.95 -6.10
N THR A 210 -4.64 -17.21 -5.66
CA THR A 210 -4.17 -17.25 -4.27
C THR A 210 -5.26 -16.85 -3.29
N VAL A 211 -5.96 -15.74 -3.55
CA VAL A 211 -7.08 -15.28 -2.70
C VAL A 211 -8.20 -16.31 -2.66
N PHE A 212 -8.58 -16.86 -3.81
CA PHE A 212 -9.63 -17.89 -3.90
C PHE A 212 -9.24 -19.17 -3.15
N LEU A 213 -8.08 -19.74 -3.44
CA LEU A 213 -7.63 -21.00 -2.83
C LEU A 213 -7.39 -20.84 -1.33
N ASN A 214 -6.89 -19.69 -0.87
CA ASN A 214 -6.69 -19.44 0.56
C ASN A 214 -7.99 -19.48 1.35
N LYS A 215 -9.11 -19.08 0.74
CA LYS A 215 -10.43 -19.13 1.38
C LYS A 215 -10.93 -20.56 1.57
N TRP A 216 -10.70 -21.46 0.63
CA TRP A 216 -11.29 -22.78 0.61
C TRP A 216 -10.32 -23.90 1.03
N PHE A 217 -9.02 -23.70 0.80
CA PHE A 217 -7.98 -24.71 1.04
C PHE A 217 -6.77 -24.11 1.80
N PRO A 218 -6.97 -23.56 3.02
CA PRO A 218 -5.90 -22.84 3.74
C PRO A 218 -4.67 -23.71 4.01
N SER A 219 -4.83 -24.98 4.42
CA SER A 219 -3.72 -25.88 4.70
C SER A 219 -2.88 -26.24 3.46
N LEU A 220 -3.52 -26.33 2.27
CA LEU A 220 -2.80 -26.49 1.01
C LEU A 220 -1.99 -25.21 0.73
N MET A 221 -2.60 -24.05 0.92
CA MET A 221 -1.93 -22.77 0.71
C MET A 221 -0.76 -22.54 1.66
N ASP A 222 -0.80 -23.07 2.90
CA ASP A 222 0.36 -23.03 3.82
C ASP A 222 1.59 -23.67 3.18
N ARG A 223 1.42 -24.87 2.63
CA ARG A 223 2.51 -25.62 1.99
C ARG A 223 3.00 -24.94 0.70
N LEU A 224 2.08 -24.50 -0.14
CA LEU A 224 2.42 -23.86 -1.42
C LEU A 224 3.18 -22.53 -1.20
N VAL A 225 2.71 -21.70 -0.29
CA VAL A 225 3.34 -20.42 0.03
C VAL A 225 4.69 -20.63 0.73
N TYR A 226 4.79 -21.58 1.65
CA TYR A 226 6.06 -21.94 2.27
C TYR A 226 7.09 -22.35 1.21
N ASN A 227 6.73 -23.29 0.33
CA ASN A 227 7.63 -23.79 -0.72
C ASN A 227 8.04 -22.66 -1.69
N ALA A 228 7.10 -21.81 -2.09
CA ALA A 228 7.38 -20.68 -2.97
C ALA A 228 8.39 -19.70 -2.35
N LEU A 229 8.23 -19.38 -1.07
CA LEU A 229 9.12 -18.43 -0.38
C LEU A 229 10.43 -19.08 0.08
N ALA A 230 10.43 -20.37 0.40
CA ALA A 230 11.67 -21.11 0.67
C ALA A 230 12.56 -21.22 -0.58
N ASN A 231 11.98 -21.19 -1.78
CA ASN A 231 12.72 -21.21 -3.04
C ASN A 231 13.23 -19.83 -3.49
N GLU A 232 12.87 -18.75 -2.83
CA GLU A 232 13.49 -17.44 -3.08
C GLU A 232 14.99 -17.51 -2.75
N LYS A 233 15.81 -16.75 -3.51
CA LYS A 233 17.25 -16.63 -3.24
C LYS A 233 17.44 -16.12 -1.80
N ASP A 234 18.40 -16.67 -1.08
CA ASP A 234 18.76 -16.32 0.31
C ASP A 234 17.53 -16.30 1.26
N SER A 235 16.63 -17.28 1.08
CA SER A 235 15.44 -17.40 1.91
C SER A 235 15.81 -17.83 3.34
N PRO A 236 15.39 -17.07 4.37
CA PRO A 236 15.59 -17.47 5.76
C PRO A 236 14.83 -18.74 6.17
N LEU A 237 13.92 -19.22 5.31
CA LEU A 237 13.18 -20.47 5.52
C LEU A 237 13.99 -21.72 5.16
N ARG A 238 15.09 -21.56 4.42
CA ARG A 238 16.02 -22.65 4.15
C ARG A 238 16.93 -22.80 5.36
N ARG A 239 16.68 -23.78 6.19
CA ARG A 239 17.59 -24.27 7.23
C ARG A 239 18.32 -25.49 6.73
#